data_15e23a53ca1c550fdbf80deec34a6a1e
#
_entry.id   15e23a53ca1c550fdbf80deec34a6a1e
#
_cell.length_a   1.000
_cell.length_b   1.000
_cell.length_c   1.000
_cell.angle_alpha   90.00
_cell.angle_beta   90.00
_cell.angle_gamma   90.00
#
_symmetry.space_group_name_H-M   'P 1'
#
loop_
_entity.id
_entity.type
_entity.pdbx_description
1 polymer ?
#
loop_
_entity_poly.entity_id
_entity_poly.type
_entity_poly.pdbx_seq_one_letter_code
_entity_poly.pdbx_strand_id
1 'polypeptide(L)'
;MYCKNNPINYVDPSGHFVFSVGVEISYAFLLGYYKTVALAIDGKGDFKILMTVGGIVNTAFGSASCSVVGCLYINYNSVQKVTSGISSSIGGVVSVGKKYSLSAGVDVSRKSRSLVISGSAGVATSVKRKYIECKLGGTVTSKKYNLNKVLKKDKIGKKYSTKLKGKTITKKSKQNIYRNFL
;
A
#
# COMPACT_ATOMS: atom_id res chain seq x y z
N MET A 1 25.43 -6.72 15.54
CA MET A 1 24.66 -6.98 16.78
C MET A 1 23.29 -6.33 16.59
N TYR A 2 22.25 -7.12 16.44
CA TYR A 2 20.91 -6.64 16.10
C TYR A 2 20.18 -6.27 17.39
N CYS A 3 19.70 -5.01 17.46
CA CYS A 3 18.90 -4.47 18.59
C CYS A 3 19.49 -4.64 20.00
N LYS A 4 20.80 -4.77 20.16
CA LYS A 4 21.47 -4.92 21.48
C LYS A 4 20.73 -5.85 22.46
N ASN A 5 20.18 -6.97 21.96
CA ASN A 5 19.39 -7.96 22.71
C ASN A 5 18.08 -7.43 23.35
N ASN A 6 17.54 -6.29 22.91
CA ASN A 6 16.27 -5.79 23.41
C ASN A 6 15.35 -5.36 22.24
N PRO A 7 14.76 -6.33 21.52
CA PRO A 7 13.95 -6.05 20.32
C PRO A 7 12.64 -5.31 20.61
N ILE A 8 12.18 -5.31 21.86
CA ILE A 8 10.90 -4.69 22.25
C ILE A 8 11.00 -3.17 22.36
N ASN A 9 12.17 -2.64 22.76
CA ASN A 9 12.37 -1.21 23.01
C ASN A 9 13.10 -0.45 21.88
N TYR A 10 13.59 -1.15 20.86
CA TYR A 10 14.26 -0.53 19.72
C TYR A 10 13.38 -0.70 18.47
N VAL A 11 12.51 0.26 18.23
CA VAL A 11 11.99 0.52 16.90
C VAL A 11 13.20 0.90 16.05
N ASP A 12 13.42 0.19 14.94
CA ASP A 12 14.53 0.49 14.05
C ASP A 12 14.42 1.92 13.51
N PRO A 13 15.22 2.89 14.01
CA PRO A 13 15.12 4.29 13.59
C PRO A 13 15.65 4.50 12.17
N SER A 14 16.24 3.48 11.54
CA SER A 14 16.76 3.54 10.17
C SER A 14 15.66 3.43 9.11
N GLY A 15 14.40 3.11 9.51
CA GLY A 15 13.26 3.05 8.59
C GLY A 15 13.44 2.01 7.49
N HIS A 16 13.92 0.81 7.85
CA HIS A 16 14.24 -0.26 6.91
C HIS A 16 13.03 -1.06 6.43
N PHE A 17 11.87 -0.46 6.34
CA PHE A 17 10.71 -1.12 5.78
C PHE A 17 10.06 -0.27 4.68
N VAL A 18 9.50 -0.92 3.71
CA VAL A 18 8.60 -0.34 2.73
C VAL A 18 7.28 -1.09 2.81
N PHE A 19 6.22 -0.34 2.91
CA PHE A 19 4.87 -0.86 2.94
C PHE A 19 4.09 -0.28 1.77
N SER A 20 3.22 -1.05 1.15
CA SER A 20 2.28 -0.51 0.17
C SER A 20 0.85 -0.91 0.47
N VAL A 21 -0.05 -0.01 0.11
CA VAL A 21 -1.49 -0.21 0.16
C VAL A 21 -2.08 0.16 -1.19
N GLY A 22 -3.01 -0.64 -1.67
CA GLY A 22 -3.60 -0.41 -2.97
C GLY A 22 -4.92 -1.13 -3.19
N VAL A 23 -5.43 -1.01 -4.40
CA VAL A 23 -6.63 -1.70 -4.86
C VAL A 23 -6.24 -2.62 -6.00
N GLU A 24 -6.74 -3.84 -5.94
CA GLU A 24 -6.59 -4.85 -6.98
C GLU A 24 -7.96 -5.24 -7.53
N ILE A 25 -8.03 -5.33 -8.85
CA ILE A 25 -9.15 -5.92 -9.56
C ILE A 25 -8.60 -7.13 -10.32
N SER A 26 -9.24 -8.28 -10.16
CA SER A 26 -8.88 -9.49 -10.88
C SER A 26 -10.10 -10.18 -11.46
N TYR A 27 -9.88 -10.86 -12.58
CA TYR A 27 -10.84 -11.71 -13.24
C TYR A 27 -10.12 -12.91 -13.82
N ALA A 28 -10.57 -14.11 -13.49
CA ALA A 28 -10.01 -15.35 -14.03
C ALA A 28 -11.07 -16.45 -14.11
N PHE A 29 -11.07 -17.21 -15.19
CA PHE A 29 -11.80 -18.47 -15.29
C PHE A 29 -10.89 -19.64 -14.87
N LEU A 30 -9.86 -19.93 -15.53
CA LEU A 30 -8.68 -20.71 -15.15
C LEU A 30 -7.46 -19.83 -15.33
N LEU A 31 -7.44 -19.15 -16.47
CA LEU A 31 -6.52 -18.09 -16.83
C LEU A 31 -7.29 -16.78 -16.85
N GLY A 32 -6.63 -15.70 -16.47
CA GLY A 32 -7.24 -14.39 -16.45
C GLY A 32 -6.21 -13.29 -16.32
N TYR A 33 -6.67 -12.13 -15.90
CA TYR A 33 -5.82 -10.97 -15.71
C TYR A 33 -6.10 -10.28 -14.37
N TYR A 34 -5.14 -9.52 -13.90
CA TYR A 34 -5.29 -8.64 -12.75
C TYR A 34 -4.64 -7.29 -13.00
N LYS A 35 -5.16 -6.29 -12.29
CA LYS A 35 -4.59 -4.94 -12.25
C LYS A 35 -4.60 -4.45 -10.81
N THR A 36 -3.45 -3.95 -10.37
CA THR A 36 -3.28 -3.36 -9.03
C THR A 36 -2.77 -1.94 -9.16
N VAL A 37 -3.33 -1.03 -8.39
CA VAL A 37 -2.82 0.33 -8.20
C VAL A 37 -2.56 0.50 -6.71
N ALA A 38 -1.32 0.78 -6.34
CA ALA A 38 -0.90 0.87 -4.95
C ALA A 38 -0.01 2.07 -4.69
N LEU A 39 0.01 2.52 -3.45
CA LEU A 39 0.91 3.53 -2.92
C LEU A 39 1.91 2.85 -2.01
N ALA A 40 3.19 2.87 -2.37
CA ALA A 40 4.28 2.39 -1.53
C ALA A 40 4.90 3.56 -0.77
N ILE A 41 5.12 3.37 0.52
CA ILE A 41 5.66 4.36 1.46
C ILE A 41 6.80 3.74 2.24
N ASP A 42 7.86 4.48 2.50
CA ASP A 42 8.93 4.09 3.41
C ASP A 42 8.88 4.84 4.74
N GLY A 43 9.67 4.39 5.71
CA GLY A 43 9.73 5.01 7.03
C GLY A 43 10.25 6.46 7.05
N LYS A 44 10.77 6.97 5.92
CA LYS A 44 11.24 8.36 5.77
C LYS A 44 10.15 9.29 5.21
N GLY A 45 8.97 8.75 4.90
CA GLY A 45 7.86 9.48 4.28
C GLY A 45 8.05 9.73 2.77
N ASP A 46 8.97 9.01 2.13
CA ASP A 46 9.05 8.97 0.69
C ASP A 46 8.02 7.98 0.14
N PHE A 47 7.37 8.31 -0.98
CA PHE A 47 6.36 7.45 -1.57
C PHE A 47 6.47 7.36 -3.09
N LYS A 48 5.93 6.27 -3.64
CA LYS A 48 5.75 6.01 -5.07
C LYS A 48 4.39 5.41 -5.33
N ILE A 49 3.85 5.70 -6.50
CA ILE A 49 2.67 5.02 -7.03
C ILE A 49 3.15 3.83 -7.85
N LEU A 50 2.57 2.67 -7.61
CA LEU A 50 2.83 1.42 -8.29
C LEU A 50 1.59 1.07 -9.12
N MET A 51 1.79 0.66 -10.35
CA MET A 51 0.74 0.08 -11.18
C MET A 51 1.24 -1.26 -11.70
N THR A 52 0.54 -2.33 -11.36
CA THR A 52 0.86 -3.69 -11.81
C THR A 52 -0.26 -4.22 -12.68
N VAL A 53 0.12 -4.82 -13.79
CA VAL A 53 -0.81 -5.51 -14.69
C VAL A 53 -0.20 -6.85 -15.06
N GLY A 54 -1.01 -7.89 -15.07
CA GLY A 54 -0.49 -9.21 -15.39
C GLY A 54 -1.54 -10.29 -15.59
N GLY A 55 -1.04 -11.48 -15.86
CA GLY A 55 -1.83 -12.70 -15.93
C GLY A 55 -2.01 -13.34 -14.56
N ILE A 56 -3.11 -14.00 -14.38
CA ILE A 56 -3.45 -14.78 -13.19
C ILE A 56 -3.90 -16.18 -13.61
N VAL A 57 -3.42 -17.17 -12.89
CA VAL A 57 -3.92 -18.55 -12.95
C VAL A 57 -4.50 -18.88 -11.61
N ASN A 58 -5.72 -19.40 -11.57
CA ASN A 58 -6.32 -19.84 -10.31
C ASN A 58 -7.02 -21.19 -10.44
N THR A 59 -7.13 -21.88 -9.32
CA THR A 59 -7.79 -23.20 -9.23
C THR A 59 -9.28 -23.11 -8.90
N ALA A 60 -9.86 -21.90 -8.93
CA ALA A 60 -11.27 -21.68 -8.61
C ALA A 60 -12.24 -22.01 -9.75
N PHE A 61 -11.75 -22.10 -10.99
CA PHE A 61 -12.57 -22.26 -12.21
C PHE A 61 -13.64 -21.17 -12.36
N GLY A 62 -13.29 -19.95 -12.07
CA GLY A 62 -14.14 -18.77 -12.17
C GLY A 62 -14.06 -17.93 -10.91
N SER A 63 -13.45 -16.77 -11.03
CA SER A 63 -13.41 -15.78 -9.97
C SER A 63 -13.37 -14.37 -10.56
N ALA A 64 -14.01 -13.44 -9.87
CA ALA A 64 -13.84 -12.01 -10.08
C ALA A 64 -13.73 -11.35 -8.71
N SER A 65 -12.76 -10.48 -8.52
CA SER A 65 -12.56 -9.81 -7.25
C SER A 65 -12.19 -8.35 -7.39
N CYS A 66 -12.60 -7.58 -6.38
CA CYS A 66 -12.10 -6.24 -6.11
C CYS A 66 -11.70 -6.18 -4.65
N SER A 67 -10.44 -5.94 -4.37
CA SER A 67 -9.88 -6.03 -3.03
C SER A 67 -8.90 -4.91 -2.71
N VAL A 68 -8.78 -4.59 -1.43
CA VAL A 68 -7.69 -3.79 -0.90
C VAL A 68 -6.52 -4.72 -0.62
N VAL A 69 -5.35 -4.38 -1.14
CA VAL A 69 -4.12 -5.18 -1.02
C VAL A 69 -3.12 -4.40 -0.18
N GLY A 70 -2.54 -5.06 0.81
CA GLY A 70 -1.41 -4.58 1.58
C GLY A 70 -0.17 -5.44 1.30
N CYS A 71 0.99 -4.82 1.09
CA CYS A 71 2.24 -5.54 0.87
C CYS A 71 3.34 -4.99 1.78
N LEU A 72 4.10 -5.91 2.38
CA LEU A 72 5.30 -5.61 3.14
C LEU A 72 6.53 -6.08 2.36
N TYR A 73 7.41 -5.16 2.05
CA TYR A 73 8.65 -5.43 1.30
C TYR A 73 9.79 -5.74 2.27
N ILE A 74 10.23 -6.97 2.29
CA ILE A 74 11.34 -7.42 3.14
C ILE A 74 12.67 -7.00 2.50
N ASN A 75 13.62 -6.55 3.34
CA ASN A 75 14.95 -6.06 2.92
C ASN A 75 14.95 -4.78 2.06
N TYR A 76 13.85 -4.04 2.05
CA TYR A 76 13.83 -2.71 1.47
C TYR A 76 13.98 -1.64 2.56
N ASN A 77 14.99 -0.81 2.43
CA ASN A 77 15.23 0.34 3.31
C ASN A 77 14.82 1.68 2.69
N SER A 78 14.30 1.66 1.49
CA SER A 78 13.77 2.85 0.82
C SER A 78 12.85 2.47 -0.32
N VAL A 79 11.82 3.27 -0.52
CA VAL A 79 10.90 3.16 -1.66
C VAL A 79 11.61 3.32 -3.02
N GLN A 80 12.82 3.88 -3.03
CA GLN A 80 13.64 3.96 -4.26
C GLN A 80 14.00 2.59 -4.83
N LYS A 81 14.21 1.58 -3.97
CA LYS A 81 14.52 0.21 -4.38
C LYS A 81 13.33 -0.50 -5.03
N VAL A 82 12.10 -0.02 -4.80
CA VAL A 82 10.93 -0.49 -5.52
C VAL A 82 10.99 0.03 -6.94
N THR A 83 11.38 -0.83 -7.88
CA THR A 83 11.60 -0.48 -9.28
C THR A 83 10.59 -1.18 -10.19
N SER A 84 10.38 -0.59 -11.36
CA SER A 84 9.60 -1.26 -12.41
C SER A 84 10.26 -2.58 -12.81
N GLY A 85 9.46 -3.60 -13.03
CA GLY A 85 9.97 -4.93 -13.37
C GLY A 85 8.90 -6.00 -13.41
N ILE A 86 9.33 -7.22 -13.65
CA ILE A 86 8.46 -8.40 -13.62
C ILE A 86 8.49 -9.00 -12.23
N SER A 87 7.33 -9.32 -11.71
CA SER A 87 7.14 -10.03 -10.45
C SER A 87 6.23 -11.25 -10.66
N SER A 88 6.47 -12.25 -9.84
CA SER A 88 5.60 -13.43 -9.74
C SER A 88 5.13 -13.59 -8.31
N SER A 89 3.89 -13.98 -8.12
CA SER A 89 3.34 -14.24 -6.79
C SER A 89 2.58 -15.55 -6.75
N ILE A 90 2.55 -16.13 -5.57
CA ILE A 90 1.71 -17.26 -5.23
C ILE A 90 0.98 -16.96 -3.93
N GLY A 91 -0.31 -17.20 -3.90
CA GLY A 91 -1.13 -16.93 -2.74
C GLY A 91 -2.29 -17.90 -2.59
N GLY A 92 -2.78 -18.01 -1.35
CA GLY A 92 -4.00 -18.71 -1.02
C GLY A 92 -5.15 -17.72 -0.83
N VAL A 93 -6.32 -18.03 -1.34
CA VAL A 93 -7.54 -17.23 -1.20
C VAL A 93 -8.59 -18.05 -0.47
N VAL A 94 -9.23 -17.42 0.50
CA VAL A 94 -10.36 -17.98 1.25
C VAL A 94 -11.55 -17.04 1.10
N SER A 95 -12.64 -17.57 0.56
CA SER A 95 -13.90 -16.83 0.46
C SER A 95 -14.77 -17.09 1.70
N VAL A 96 -15.18 -15.99 2.34
CA VAL A 96 -16.08 -16.02 3.51
C VAL A 96 -17.49 -15.64 3.04
N GLY A 97 -18.39 -16.62 3.09
CA GLY A 97 -19.71 -16.47 2.48
C GLY A 97 -19.63 -16.45 0.95
N LYS A 98 -20.60 -15.78 0.32
CA LYS A 98 -20.69 -15.66 -1.15
C LYS A 98 -20.09 -14.37 -1.72
N LYS A 99 -19.65 -13.44 -0.87
CA LYS A 99 -19.29 -12.08 -1.31
C LYS A 99 -17.90 -11.62 -0.87
N TYR A 100 -17.34 -12.16 0.22
CA TYR A 100 -16.10 -11.66 0.79
C TYR A 100 -14.94 -12.63 0.55
N SER A 101 -13.77 -12.10 0.33
CA SER A 101 -12.54 -12.88 0.19
C SER A 101 -11.41 -12.29 1.01
N LEU A 102 -10.59 -13.17 1.54
CA LEU A 102 -9.31 -12.86 2.17
C LEU A 102 -8.23 -13.62 1.43
N SER A 103 -7.11 -12.99 1.16
CA SER A 103 -5.95 -13.68 0.61
C SER A 103 -4.68 -13.37 1.38
N ALA A 104 -3.76 -14.31 1.31
CA ALA A 104 -2.38 -14.12 1.73
C ALA A 104 -1.46 -14.73 0.69
N GLY A 105 -0.37 -14.07 0.38
CA GLY A 105 0.55 -14.51 -0.65
C GLY A 105 1.96 -14.01 -0.45
N VAL A 106 2.85 -14.56 -1.24
CA VAL A 106 4.25 -14.20 -1.30
C VAL A 106 4.60 -13.86 -2.74
N ASP A 107 5.19 -12.69 -2.92
CA ASP A 107 5.61 -12.18 -4.21
C ASP A 107 7.14 -12.15 -4.28
N VAL A 108 7.67 -12.55 -5.42
CA VAL A 108 9.11 -12.50 -5.71
C VAL A 108 9.32 -11.59 -6.91
N SER A 109 10.08 -10.53 -6.71
CA SER A 109 10.49 -9.65 -7.80
C SER A 109 11.81 -10.10 -8.39
N ARG A 110 11.82 -10.38 -9.70
CA ARG A 110 12.99 -10.90 -10.42
C ARG A 110 14.16 -9.89 -10.46
N LYS A 111 13.85 -8.60 -10.54
CA LYS A 111 14.88 -7.57 -10.68
C LYS A 111 15.55 -7.20 -9.36
N SER A 112 14.81 -7.19 -8.27
CA SER A 112 15.30 -6.76 -6.95
C SER A 112 15.66 -7.91 -6.01
N ARG A 113 15.45 -9.17 -6.43
CA ARG A 113 15.65 -10.38 -5.59
C ARG A 113 15.01 -10.24 -4.21
N SER A 114 13.86 -9.64 -4.15
CA SER A 114 13.18 -9.31 -2.89
C SER A 114 11.95 -10.15 -2.71
N LEU A 115 11.70 -10.46 -1.46
CA LEU A 115 10.52 -11.13 -0.98
C LEU A 115 9.52 -10.08 -0.52
N VAL A 116 8.30 -10.19 -0.98
CA VAL A 116 7.18 -9.33 -0.56
C VAL A 116 6.08 -10.20 0.01
N ILE A 117 5.67 -9.93 1.23
CA ILE A 117 4.50 -10.57 1.83
C ILE A 117 3.29 -9.71 1.50
N SER A 118 2.28 -10.31 0.90
CA SER A 118 1.04 -9.64 0.52
C SER A 118 -0.17 -10.23 1.23
N GLY A 119 -1.15 -9.39 1.49
CA GLY A 119 -2.46 -9.78 1.97
C GLY A 119 -3.53 -8.91 1.37
N SER A 120 -4.69 -9.47 1.09
CA SER A 120 -5.82 -8.69 0.60
C SER A 120 -7.12 -9.06 1.27
N ALA A 121 -8.02 -8.08 1.33
CA ALA A 121 -9.39 -8.26 1.77
C ALA A 121 -10.32 -7.53 0.80
N GLY A 122 -11.40 -8.16 0.38
CA GLY A 122 -12.29 -7.53 -0.58
C GLY A 122 -13.56 -8.31 -0.86
N VAL A 123 -14.21 -7.91 -1.93
CA VAL A 123 -15.41 -8.56 -2.46
C VAL A 123 -14.98 -9.44 -3.62
N ALA A 124 -15.40 -10.69 -3.60
CA ALA A 124 -15.12 -11.64 -4.67
C ALA A 124 -16.31 -12.55 -4.91
N THR A 125 -16.48 -12.92 -6.17
CA THR A 125 -17.33 -14.04 -6.57
C THR A 125 -16.40 -15.17 -7.02
N SER A 126 -16.55 -16.35 -6.47
CA SER A 126 -15.79 -17.52 -6.91
C SER A 126 -16.62 -18.79 -6.77
N VAL A 127 -16.33 -19.78 -7.62
CA VAL A 127 -16.98 -21.09 -7.59
C VAL A 127 -16.50 -21.89 -6.36
N LYS A 128 -15.24 -21.77 -5.99
CA LYS A 128 -14.66 -22.45 -4.84
C LYS A 128 -14.43 -21.49 -3.68
N ARG A 129 -14.64 -21.98 -2.46
CA ARG A 129 -14.41 -21.21 -1.23
C ARG A 129 -12.92 -21.06 -0.87
N LYS A 130 -12.10 -22.01 -1.28
CA LYS A 130 -10.64 -22.00 -1.05
C LYS A 130 -9.96 -22.36 -2.37
N TYR A 131 -9.00 -21.53 -2.77
CA TYR A 131 -8.24 -21.76 -4.00
C TYR A 131 -6.85 -21.13 -3.93
N ILE A 132 -5.99 -21.55 -4.85
CA ILE A 132 -4.65 -21.01 -5.00
C ILE A 132 -4.63 -20.11 -6.23
N GLU A 133 -3.95 -18.99 -6.11
CA GLU A 133 -3.67 -18.06 -7.21
C GLU A 133 -2.17 -17.98 -7.46
N CYS A 134 -1.82 -18.03 -8.73
CA CYS A 134 -0.47 -17.68 -9.20
C CYS A 134 -0.59 -16.48 -10.14
N LYS A 135 0.18 -15.44 -9.88
CA LYS A 135 0.18 -14.21 -10.68
C LYS A 135 1.55 -13.98 -11.29
N LEU A 136 1.57 -13.52 -12.53
CA LEU A 136 2.77 -13.06 -13.22
C LEU A 136 2.45 -11.70 -13.83
N GLY A 137 3.16 -10.65 -13.44
CA GLY A 137 2.84 -9.30 -13.87
C GLY A 137 4.03 -8.38 -14.02
N GLY A 138 3.80 -7.32 -14.78
CA GLY A 138 4.70 -6.20 -14.92
C GLY A 138 4.27 -5.03 -14.04
N THR A 139 5.19 -4.51 -13.24
CA THR A 139 4.97 -3.33 -12.41
C THR A 139 5.67 -2.13 -13.01
N VAL A 140 4.95 -1.03 -13.12
CA VAL A 140 5.48 0.30 -13.46
C VAL A 140 5.41 1.16 -12.22
N THR A 141 6.47 1.90 -11.94
CA THR A 141 6.56 2.78 -10.78
C THR A 141 6.64 4.24 -11.20
N SER A 142 5.98 5.13 -10.46
CA SER A 142 6.13 6.57 -10.62
C SER A 142 7.52 7.07 -10.17
N LYS A 143 7.80 8.34 -10.39
CA LYS A 143 8.90 9.04 -9.72
C LYS A 143 8.67 9.04 -8.20
N LYS A 144 9.77 9.15 -7.45
CA LYS A 144 9.71 9.28 -6.00
C LYS A 144 9.21 10.67 -5.60
N TYR A 145 8.29 10.70 -4.66
CA TYR A 145 7.79 11.92 -4.03
C TYR A 145 8.13 11.87 -2.53
N ASN A 146 8.26 13.05 -1.93
CA ASN A 146 8.46 13.16 -0.48
C ASN A 146 7.28 13.89 0.13
N LEU A 147 6.60 13.26 1.07
CA LEU A 147 5.38 13.77 1.70
C LEU A 147 5.59 15.15 2.32
N ASN A 148 6.71 15.34 3.01
CA ASN A 148 7.05 16.61 3.64
C ASN A 148 7.26 17.75 2.62
N LYS A 149 7.81 17.42 1.42
CA LYS A 149 7.99 18.41 0.35
C LYS A 149 6.66 18.74 -0.32
N VAL A 150 5.78 17.77 -0.50
CA VAL A 150 4.44 17.94 -1.09
C VAL A 150 3.60 18.82 -0.16
N LEU A 151 3.54 18.51 1.13
CA LEU A 151 2.80 19.28 2.12
C LEU A 151 3.34 20.72 2.32
N LYS A 152 4.66 20.91 2.23
CA LYS A 152 5.27 22.26 2.28
C LYS A 152 5.01 23.11 1.04
N LYS A 153 4.78 22.47 -0.12
CA LYS A 153 4.54 23.14 -1.40
C LYS A 153 3.09 23.60 -1.55
N ASP A 154 2.20 23.06 -0.75
CA ASP A 154 0.80 23.45 -0.78
C ASP A 154 0.64 24.87 -0.20
N LYS A 155 0.29 25.83 -1.06
CA LYS A 155 0.04 27.24 -0.70
C LYS A 155 -1.02 27.39 0.40
N ILE A 156 -1.87 26.40 0.58
CA ILE A 156 -2.89 26.35 1.62
C ILE A 156 -2.24 26.27 3.01
N GLY A 157 -1.24 25.41 3.20
CA GLY A 157 -0.49 25.31 4.47
C GLY A 157 0.25 26.61 4.82
N LYS A 158 0.79 27.34 3.84
CA LYS A 158 1.42 28.65 4.07
C LYS A 158 0.42 29.73 4.50
N LYS A 159 -0.77 29.76 3.92
CA LYS A 159 -1.80 30.79 4.23
C LYS A 159 -2.34 30.64 5.66
N TYR A 160 -2.48 29.41 6.16
CA TYR A 160 -2.91 29.15 7.55
C TYR A 160 -1.76 29.33 8.55
N SER A 161 -0.54 28.90 8.23
CA SER A 161 0.63 29.06 9.10
C SER A 161 1.04 30.53 9.30
N THR A 162 0.97 31.36 8.25
CA THR A 162 1.29 32.78 8.33
C THR A 162 0.22 33.55 9.10
N LYS A 163 -1.04 33.12 9.03
CA LYS A 163 -2.14 33.75 9.78
C LYS A 163 -2.10 33.43 11.28
N LEU A 164 -1.51 32.29 11.65
CA LEU A 164 -1.32 31.87 13.05
C LEU A 164 -0.07 32.50 13.71
N LYS A 165 0.97 32.81 12.95
CA LYS A 165 2.19 33.44 13.48
C LYS A 165 2.06 34.95 13.72
N GLY A 166 1.04 35.62 13.16
CA GLY A 166 0.87 37.08 13.25
C GLY A 166 -0.22 37.55 14.20
N LYS A 167 -0.91 36.70 14.91
CA LYS A 167 -1.93 37.11 15.88
C LYS A 167 -1.73 36.42 17.22
N THR A 168 -1.22 37.16 18.18
CA THR A 168 -1.44 36.82 19.60
C THR A 168 -2.94 36.65 19.80
N ILE A 169 -3.38 35.43 20.08
CA ILE A 169 -4.79 35.12 20.26
C ILE A 169 -5.23 35.74 21.57
N THR A 170 -5.78 36.94 21.51
CA THR A 170 -6.43 37.58 22.66
C THR A 170 -7.71 36.79 22.97
N LYS A 171 -8.07 36.75 24.27
CA LYS A 171 -9.26 36.02 24.77
C LYS A 171 -10.55 36.35 23.98
N LYS A 172 -10.67 37.51 23.39
CA LYS A 172 -11.79 37.96 22.53
C LYS A 172 -11.88 37.25 21.18
N SER A 173 -10.76 36.82 20.59
CA SER A 173 -10.81 36.11 19.31
C SER A 173 -11.20 34.64 19.44
N LYS A 174 -11.05 34.03 20.64
CA LYS A 174 -11.55 32.67 20.91
C LYS A 174 -13.08 32.61 20.94
N GLN A 175 -13.75 33.63 21.48
CA GLN A 175 -15.22 33.64 21.54
C GLN A 175 -15.89 33.80 20.17
N ASN A 176 -15.26 34.49 19.20
CA ASN A 176 -15.82 34.63 17.85
C ASN A 176 -15.67 33.37 16.99
N ILE A 177 -14.70 32.49 17.30
CA ILE A 177 -14.56 31.23 16.57
C ILE A 177 -15.68 30.25 16.96
N TYR A 178 -16.08 30.21 18.21
CA TYR A 178 -17.18 29.35 18.68
C TYR A 178 -18.58 29.80 18.26
N ARG A 179 -18.77 31.11 17.96
CA ARG A 179 -20.09 31.64 17.50
C ARG A 179 -20.39 31.34 16.02
N ASN A 180 -19.41 30.99 15.23
CA ASN A 180 -19.61 30.69 13.80
C ASN A 180 -19.75 29.20 13.50
N PHE A 181 -19.81 28.35 14.54
CA PHE A 181 -19.99 26.89 14.44
C PHE A 181 -21.22 26.37 15.19
N LEU A 182 -22.06 27.24 15.69
CA LEU A 182 -23.41 26.94 16.20
C LEU A 182 -24.43 27.70 15.34
#